data_c6c061f1893ab3f1d651fc69fe80a9cd
#
_entry.id   c6c061f1893ab3f1d651fc69fe80a9cd
#
_cell.length_a   1.000
_cell.length_b   1.000
_cell.length_c   1.000
_cell.angle_alpha   90.00
_cell.angle_beta   90.00
_cell.angle_gamma   90.00
#
_symmetry.space_group_name_H-M   'P 1'
#
loop_
_entity.id
_entity.type
_entity.pdbx_description
1 polymer ?
#
loop_
_entity_poly.entity_id
_entity_poly.type
_entity_poly.pdbx_seq_one_letter_code
_entity_poly.pdbx_strand_id
1 'polypeptide(L)'
;MKRLWICGCFALLCGACDDKTADEPVWNGDNYVTAFSLTVGEAIYEAVVHDGRITVDVPYDASLDGAEVHYELCEHASIHPDPATIRDWSQEWQFLVSSYGQSDRTYIYTVNRTDVATGGSLTLRTQAEVDAFAASRINVVEGNLTIGVEGGEAIVNLDGLAGLVSVRCDLTVTNAYRGEDLAGLAGLRRCESLRIG
;
A
#
# COMPACT_ATOMS: atom_id res chain seq x y z
N MET A 1 -8.15 86.72 49.93
CA MET A 1 -8.66 87.39 48.71
C MET A 1 -8.55 86.42 47.55
N LYS A 2 -9.66 86.20 46.87
CA LYS A 2 -9.83 85.66 45.48
C LYS A 2 -9.24 84.27 45.20
N ARG A 3 -10.05 83.23 45.25
CA ARG A 3 -10.86 82.68 44.17
C ARG A 3 -10.08 82.40 42.90
N LEU A 4 -9.96 81.11 42.55
CA LEU A 4 -10.36 80.63 41.20
C LEU A 4 -10.72 79.17 41.22
N TRP A 5 -11.91 78.89 40.84
CA TRP A 5 -12.44 77.60 40.46
C TRP A 5 -11.90 77.22 39.08
N ILE A 6 -11.38 76.02 38.95
CA ILE A 6 -11.27 75.39 37.63
C ILE A 6 -11.93 74.03 37.73
N CYS A 7 -13.09 74.04 37.11
CA CYS A 7 -13.84 72.80 36.82
C CYS A 7 -13.11 72.01 35.74
N GLY A 8 -12.45 70.94 36.10
CA GLY A 8 -11.85 70.02 35.12
C GLY A 8 -12.77 68.85 34.91
N CYS A 9 -13.45 68.83 33.78
CA CYS A 9 -14.15 67.61 33.29
C CYS A 9 -13.18 66.46 33.17
N PHE A 10 -13.36 65.47 34.02
CA PHE A 10 -12.74 64.17 33.88
C PHE A 10 -13.54 63.42 32.82
N ALA A 11 -13.10 63.51 31.58
CA ALA A 11 -13.60 62.63 30.53
C ALA A 11 -13.12 61.19 30.83
N LEU A 12 -14.02 60.32 31.26
CA LEU A 12 -13.83 58.93 31.25
C LEU A 12 -13.70 58.50 29.79
N LEU A 13 -12.46 58.27 29.36
CA LEU A 13 -12.16 57.44 28.20
C LEU A 13 -12.43 56.00 28.61
N CYS A 14 -13.63 55.52 28.36
CA CYS A 14 -13.86 54.09 28.18
C CYS A 14 -13.03 53.69 26.99
N GLY A 15 -11.81 53.19 27.25
CA GLY A 15 -11.09 52.40 26.29
C GLY A 15 -11.97 51.19 26.02
N ALA A 16 -12.59 51.14 24.84
CA ALA A 16 -13.08 49.92 24.30
C ALA A 16 -11.84 49.00 24.20
N CYS A 17 -11.78 48.00 25.07
CA CYS A 17 -11.00 46.83 24.77
C CYS A 17 -11.58 46.27 23.48
N ASP A 18 -10.91 46.57 22.40
CA ASP A 18 -11.06 45.84 21.17
C ASP A 18 -10.52 44.44 21.50
N ASP A 19 -11.43 43.60 21.95
CA ASP A 19 -11.19 42.19 22.12
C ASP A 19 -11.03 41.66 20.71
N LYS A 20 -9.83 41.86 20.14
CA LYS A 20 -9.38 41.06 19.01
C LYS A 20 -9.25 39.69 19.57
N THR A 21 -10.38 38.97 19.56
CA THR A 21 -10.34 37.51 19.48
C THR A 21 -9.38 37.24 18.35
N ALA A 22 -8.19 36.75 18.68
CA ALA A 22 -7.30 36.22 17.68
C ALA A 22 -8.18 35.32 16.85
N ASP A 23 -8.28 35.59 15.55
CA ASP A 23 -8.99 34.69 14.64
C ASP A 23 -8.45 33.29 14.88
N GLU A 24 -9.24 32.49 15.59
CA GLU A 24 -8.90 31.09 15.72
C GLU A 24 -8.85 30.54 14.29
N PRO A 25 -7.75 29.85 13.92
CA PRO A 25 -7.64 29.32 12.57
C PRO A 25 -8.87 28.48 12.29
N VAL A 26 -9.55 28.79 11.20
CA VAL A 26 -10.75 28.05 10.78
C VAL A 26 -10.28 26.78 10.09
N TRP A 27 -10.10 25.66 10.83
CA TRP A 27 -9.69 24.35 10.31
C TRP A 27 -10.85 23.58 9.64
N ASN A 28 -11.82 24.28 9.05
CA ASN A 28 -13.02 23.68 8.46
C ASN A 28 -12.75 22.84 7.19
N GLY A 29 -11.58 22.96 6.60
CA GLY A 29 -11.20 22.19 5.42
C GLY A 29 -10.11 21.15 5.66
N ASP A 30 -9.57 21.10 6.89
CA ASP A 30 -8.41 20.26 7.21
C ASP A 30 -8.87 18.85 7.62
N ASN A 31 -9.39 18.11 6.65
CA ASN A 31 -9.87 16.73 6.81
C ASN A 31 -9.14 15.79 5.82
N TYR A 32 -7.81 15.92 5.78
CA TYR A 32 -6.99 15.15 4.85
C TYR A 32 -6.16 14.10 5.57
N VAL A 33 -6.01 12.95 4.90
CA VAL A 33 -4.94 12.00 5.17
C VAL A 33 -3.71 12.50 4.42
N THR A 34 -2.62 12.77 5.12
CA THR A 34 -1.37 13.32 4.54
C THR A 34 -0.36 12.24 4.22
N ALA A 35 -0.36 11.13 4.97
CA ALA A 35 0.43 9.96 4.71
C ALA A 35 -0.32 8.70 5.12
N PHE A 36 -0.04 7.61 4.44
CA PHE A 36 -0.57 6.28 4.79
C PHE A 36 0.37 5.21 4.26
N SER A 37 0.74 4.26 5.11
CA SER A 37 1.54 3.12 4.71
C SER A 37 1.20 1.88 5.53
N LEU A 38 1.52 0.71 4.99
CA LEU A 38 1.44 -0.57 5.67
C LEU A 38 2.83 -1.17 5.78
N THR A 39 3.17 -1.71 6.94
CA THR A 39 4.42 -2.41 7.19
C THR A 39 4.13 -3.88 7.51
N VAL A 40 4.79 -4.79 6.79
CA VAL A 40 4.71 -6.23 7.04
C VAL A 40 6.14 -6.77 7.14
N GLY A 41 6.58 -7.10 8.34
CA GLY A 41 7.98 -7.45 8.58
C GLY A 41 8.92 -6.29 8.21
N GLU A 42 9.79 -6.51 7.23
CA GLU A 42 10.70 -5.47 6.71
C GLU A 42 10.15 -4.71 5.48
N ALA A 43 9.03 -5.14 4.94
CA ALA A 43 8.44 -4.52 3.77
C ALA A 43 7.53 -3.35 4.16
N ILE A 44 7.73 -2.20 3.53
CA ILE A 44 6.89 -1.00 3.69
C ILE A 44 6.18 -0.76 2.35
N TYR A 45 4.86 -0.65 2.40
CA TYR A 45 4.01 -0.35 1.26
C TYR A 45 3.40 1.04 1.45
N GLU A 46 3.96 2.04 0.77
CA GLU A 46 3.45 3.40 0.77
C GLU A 46 2.16 3.48 -0.05
N ALA A 47 1.18 4.19 0.48
CA ALA A 47 -0.07 4.42 -0.23
C ALA A 47 -0.02 5.70 -1.07
N VAL A 48 -0.69 5.67 -2.21
CA VAL A 48 -1.07 6.88 -2.94
C VAL A 48 -2.39 7.39 -2.36
N VAL A 49 -2.35 8.60 -1.78
CA VAL A 49 -3.53 9.28 -1.23
C VAL A 49 -3.95 10.40 -2.18
N HIS A 50 -5.08 10.24 -2.83
CA HIS A 50 -5.60 11.23 -3.79
C HIS A 50 -7.13 11.15 -3.90
N ASP A 51 -7.80 12.29 -3.97
CA ASP A 51 -9.24 12.43 -4.24
C ASP A 51 -10.15 11.49 -3.41
N GLY A 52 -9.91 11.41 -2.09
CA GLY A 52 -10.71 10.56 -1.22
C GLY A 52 -10.44 9.05 -1.42
N ARG A 53 -9.29 8.70 -1.98
CA ARG A 53 -8.81 7.33 -2.11
C ARG A 53 -7.47 7.16 -1.43
N ILE A 54 -7.28 6.00 -0.84
CA ILE A 54 -6.01 5.51 -0.29
C ILE A 54 -5.73 4.20 -1.02
N THR A 55 -4.78 4.19 -1.94
CA THR A 55 -4.45 3.00 -2.72
C THR A 55 -3.06 2.51 -2.35
N VAL A 56 -2.96 1.27 -1.92
CA VAL A 56 -1.69 0.61 -1.61
C VAL A 56 -1.38 -0.39 -2.71
N ASP A 57 -0.25 -0.22 -3.37
CA ASP A 57 0.24 -1.17 -4.37
C ASP A 57 1.11 -2.21 -3.66
N VAL A 58 0.76 -3.48 -3.82
CA VAL A 58 1.50 -4.61 -3.25
C VAL A 58 1.77 -5.65 -4.32
N PRO A 59 2.86 -6.43 -4.21
CA PRO A 59 3.06 -7.60 -5.06
C PRO A 59 1.87 -8.55 -4.96
N TYR A 60 1.58 -9.26 -6.05
CA TYR A 60 0.42 -10.15 -6.13
C TYR A 60 0.36 -11.16 -4.98
N ASP A 61 1.51 -11.71 -4.59
CA ASP A 61 1.68 -12.73 -3.56
C ASP A 61 1.89 -12.18 -2.14
N ALA A 62 1.93 -10.84 -1.97
CA ALA A 62 2.17 -10.25 -0.67
C ALA A 62 1.03 -10.58 0.30
N SER A 63 1.38 -11.14 1.46
CA SER A 63 0.46 -11.22 2.59
C SER A 63 0.39 -9.86 3.27
N LEU A 64 -0.82 -9.43 3.61
CA LEU A 64 -1.06 -8.26 4.46
C LEU A 64 -1.56 -8.67 5.86
N ASP A 65 -1.47 -9.96 6.17
CA ASP A 65 -1.82 -10.47 7.50
C ASP A 65 -0.82 -9.94 8.54
N GLY A 66 -1.36 -9.37 9.61
CA GLY A 66 -0.55 -8.74 10.65
C GLY A 66 0.15 -7.44 10.22
N ALA A 67 -0.28 -6.81 9.12
CA ALA A 67 0.27 -5.52 8.71
C ALA A 67 0.03 -4.45 9.78
N GLU A 68 1.09 -3.69 10.08
CA GLU A 68 1.03 -2.51 10.93
C GLU A 68 0.79 -1.28 10.06
N VAL A 69 -0.22 -0.48 10.42
CA VAL A 69 -0.54 0.75 9.71
C VAL A 69 0.21 1.93 10.31
N HIS A 70 0.77 2.76 9.46
CA HIS A 70 1.21 4.09 9.80
C HIS A 70 0.44 5.11 8.97
N TYR A 71 -0.13 6.13 9.62
CA TYR A 71 -0.89 7.17 8.94
C TYR A 71 -0.68 8.52 9.60
N GLU A 72 -0.80 9.57 8.82
CA GLU A 72 -0.76 10.94 9.27
C GLU A 72 -1.99 11.68 8.77
N LEU A 73 -2.52 12.53 9.62
CA LEU A 73 -3.64 13.42 9.31
C LEU A 73 -3.16 14.86 9.35
N CYS A 74 -3.90 15.77 8.71
CA CYS A 74 -3.71 17.18 8.96
C CYS A 74 -4.04 17.52 10.42
N GLU A 75 -3.54 18.64 10.87
CA GLU A 75 -3.64 19.10 12.25
C GLU A 75 -5.11 19.14 12.71
N HIS A 76 -5.37 18.62 13.91
CA HIS A 76 -6.70 18.53 14.53
C HIS A 76 -7.76 17.69 13.79
N ALA A 77 -7.39 16.94 12.77
CA ALA A 77 -8.29 15.98 12.16
C ALA A 77 -8.38 14.69 12.97
N SER A 78 -9.49 14.00 12.83
CA SER A 78 -9.72 12.65 13.37
C SER A 78 -10.18 11.72 12.27
N ILE A 79 -9.92 10.42 12.43
CA ILE A 79 -10.29 9.38 11.47
C ILE A 79 -11.11 8.28 12.14
N HIS A 80 -12.15 7.80 11.46
CA HIS A 80 -12.98 6.71 11.94
C HIS A 80 -13.34 5.76 10.78
N PRO A 81 -13.29 4.42 10.98
CA PRO A 81 -12.73 3.74 12.15
C PRO A 81 -11.23 4.04 12.32
N ASP A 82 -10.71 3.85 13.53
CA ASP A 82 -9.28 4.00 13.77
C ASP A 82 -8.51 2.92 13.00
N PRO A 83 -7.63 3.30 12.06
CA PRO A 83 -6.87 2.36 11.27
C PRO A 83 -6.05 1.36 12.10
N ALA A 84 -5.57 1.78 13.29
CA ALA A 84 -4.78 0.92 14.17
C ALA A 84 -5.58 -0.28 14.73
N THR A 85 -6.91 -0.26 14.63
CA THR A 85 -7.78 -1.36 15.07
C THR A 85 -8.03 -2.41 13.99
N ILE A 86 -7.69 -2.10 12.73
CA ILE A 86 -7.93 -2.98 11.59
C ILE A 86 -6.88 -4.10 11.57
N ARG A 87 -7.31 -5.32 11.32
CA ARG A 87 -6.46 -6.51 11.27
C ARG A 87 -6.33 -7.09 9.86
N ASP A 88 -7.34 -6.92 9.04
CA ASP A 88 -7.35 -7.42 7.67
C ASP A 88 -7.30 -6.25 6.68
N TRP A 89 -6.11 -5.98 6.18
CA TRP A 89 -5.85 -4.94 5.20
C TRP A 89 -6.00 -5.44 3.74
N SER A 90 -6.40 -6.68 3.54
CA SER A 90 -6.68 -7.22 2.20
C SER A 90 -8.07 -6.82 1.67
N GLN A 91 -8.92 -6.27 2.54
CA GLN A 91 -10.28 -5.82 2.24
C GLN A 91 -10.32 -4.33 1.93
N GLU A 92 -11.38 -3.89 1.26
CA GLU A 92 -11.70 -2.47 1.11
C GLU A 92 -12.20 -1.90 2.45
N TRP A 93 -11.72 -0.71 2.79
CA TRP A 93 -12.16 0.01 3.99
C TRP A 93 -12.64 1.40 3.63
N GLN A 94 -13.60 1.88 4.37
CA GLN A 94 -14.07 3.26 4.29
C GLN A 94 -13.73 3.99 5.58
N PHE A 95 -13.04 5.12 5.44
CA PHE A 95 -12.68 6.00 6.53
C PHE A 95 -13.41 7.33 6.40
N LEU A 96 -13.92 7.83 7.50
CA LEU A 96 -14.42 9.19 7.64
C LEU A 96 -13.35 10.02 8.34
N VAL A 97 -12.85 11.05 7.68
CA VAL A 97 -11.89 11.99 8.27
C VAL A 97 -12.61 13.30 8.55
N SER A 98 -12.68 13.68 9.82
CA SER A 98 -13.39 14.86 10.28
C SER A 98 -12.40 15.92 10.73
N SER A 99 -12.58 17.15 10.25
CA SER A 99 -11.84 18.33 10.72
C SER A 99 -12.30 18.77 12.11
N TYR A 100 -11.55 19.65 12.75
CA TYR A 100 -11.96 20.29 14.00
C TYR A 100 -13.32 21.00 13.88
N GLY A 101 -13.60 21.64 12.74
CA GLY A 101 -14.85 22.29 12.42
C GLY A 101 -15.99 21.35 11.98
N GLN A 102 -15.84 20.03 12.18
CA GLN A 102 -16.82 19.00 11.83
C GLN A 102 -17.16 18.94 10.33
N SER A 103 -16.23 19.29 9.48
CA SER A 103 -16.32 19.02 8.05
C SER A 103 -15.74 17.62 7.77
N ASP A 104 -16.52 16.79 7.10
CA ASP A 104 -16.20 15.38 6.87
C ASP A 104 -15.72 15.15 5.44
N ARG A 105 -14.75 14.22 5.31
CA ARG A 105 -14.30 13.68 4.05
C ARG A 105 -14.21 12.16 4.14
N THR A 106 -14.78 11.50 3.15
CA THR A 106 -14.69 10.04 3.03
C THR A 106 -13.46 9.65 2.23
N TYR A 107 -12.72 8.66 2.73
CA TYR A 107 -11.66 7.98 2.02
C TYR A 107 -12.00 6.52 1.84
N ILE A 108 -11.75 6.00 0.64
CA ILE A 108 -11.88 4.57 0.33
C ILE A 108 -10.47 4.01 0.20
N TYR A 109 -10.13 3.11 1.10
CA TYR A 109 -8.88 2.35 1.05
C TYR A 109 -9.07 1.12 0.16
N THR A 110 -8.13 0.91 -0.74
CA THR A 110 -8.09 -0.26 -1.62
C THR A 110 -6.67 -0.79 -1.76
N VAL A 111 -6.55 -2.11 -1.87
CA VAL A 111 -5.29 -2.77 -2.23
C VAL A 111 -5.30 -3.05 -3.72
N ASN A 112 -4.29 -2.57 -4.40
CA ASN A 112 -4.02 -2.92 -5.79
C ASN A 112 -2.87 -3.94 -5.81
N ARG A 113 -3.17 -5.15 -6.31
CA ARG A 113 -2.17 -6.21 -6.41
C ARG A 113 -1.51 -6.16 -7.78
N THR A 114 -0.23 -5.81 -7.78
CA THR A 114 0.54 -5.62 -9.00
C THR A 114 1.32 -6.89 -9.34
N ASP A 115 1.26 -7.27 -10.62
CA ASP A 115 2.09 -8.34 -11.14
C ASP A 115 3.55 -7.87 -11.26
N VAL A 116 4.46 -8.75 -10.87
CA VAL A 116 5.89 -8.61 -11.16
C VAL A 116 6.20 -9.51 -12.34
N ALA A 117 6.42 -8.91 -13.51
CA ALA A 117 6.58 -9.64 -14.75
C ALA A 117 8.04 -9.71 -15.21
N THR A 118 8.39 -10.79 -15.93
CA THR A 118 9.65 -10.84 -16.70
C THR A 118 9.53 -9.94 -17.93
N GLY A 119 10.68 -9.49 -18.48
CA GLY A 119 10.70 -8.78 -19.75
C GLY A 119 10.57 -9.68 -21.00
N GLY A 120 10.21 -10.96 -20.86
CA GLY A 120 10.10 -11.90 -21.96
C GLY A 120 10.15 -13.35 -21.51
N SER A 121 10.69 -14.24 -22.37
CA SER A 121 10.84 -15.67 -22.07
C SER A 121 11.92 -15.93 -21.03
N LEU A 122 11.71 -16.96 -20.22
CA LEU A 122 12.63 -17.37 -19.16
C LEU A 122 12.97 -18.87 -19.31
N THR A 123 14.22 -19.21 -19.07
CA THR A 123 14.68 -20.60 -18.96
C THR A 123 15.38 -20.80 -17.64
N LEU A 124 14.86 -21.70 -16.83
CA LEU A 124 15.46 -22.13 -15.57
C LEU A 124 16.21 -23.45 -15.82
N ARG A 125 17.53 -23.44 -15.71
CA ARG A 125 18.41 -24.53 -16.16
C ARG A 125 18.88 -25.42 -15.03
N THR A 126 18.86 -24.89 -13.81
CA THR A 126 19.39 -25.56 -12.61
C THR A 126 18.39 -25.48 -11.47
N GLN A 127 18.54 -26.33 -10.46
CA GLN A 127 17.74 -26.20 -9.23
C GLN A 127 17.97 -24.87 -8.54
N ALA A 128 19.22 -24.38 -8.51
CA ALA A 128 19.55 -23.11 -7.91
C ALA A 128 18.81 -21.92 -8.58
N GLU A 129 18.61 -21.98 -9.90
CA GLU A 129 17.82 -20.94 -10.61
C GLU A 129 16.34 -21.03 -10.27
N VAL A 130 15.80 -22.25 -10.08
CA VAL A 130 14.41 -22.44 -9.61
C VAL A 130 14.26 -21.88 -8.19
N ASP A 131 15.17 -22.20 -7.30
CA ASP A 131 15.13 -21.74 -5.92
C ASP A 131 15.27 -20.20 -5.82
N ALA A 132 16.16 -19.62 -6.64
CA ALA A 132 16.35 -18.18 -6.71
C ALA A 132 15.15 -17.42 -7.31
N PHE A 133 14.31 -18.11 -8.10
CA PHE A 133 13.12 -17.49 -8.68
C PHE A 133 12.15 -16.98 -7.61
N ALA A 134 12.00 -17.70 -6.49
CA ALA A 134 11.16 -17.25 -5.35
C ALA A 134 11.57 -15.85 -4.83
N ALA A 135 12.89 -15.58 -4.75
CA ALA A 135 13.39 -14.30 -4.28
C ALA A 135 13.16 -13.15 -5.27
N SER A 136 12.91 -13.45 -6.54
CA SER A 136 12.62 -12.45 -7.58
C SER A 136 11.23 -11.84 -7.45
N ARG A 137 10.32 -12.51 -6.72
CA ARG A 137 8.89 -12.18 -6.61
C ARG A 137 8.16 -12.10 -7.94
N ILE A 138 8.75 -12.61 -9.01
CA ILE A 138 8.11 -12.68 -10.33
C ILE A 138 6.94 -13.65 -10.26
N ASN A 139 5.77 -13.17 -10.63
CA ASN A 139 4.54 -13.99 -10.68
C ASN A 139 3.96 -14.11 -12.09
N VAL A 140 4.51 -13.35 -13.06
CA VAL A 140 4.13 -13.41 -14.47
C VAL A 140 5.35 -13.57 -15.33
N VAL A 141 5.35 -14.57 -16.22
CA VAL A 141 6.33 -14.70 -17.31
C VAL A 141 5.66 -14.23 -18.60
N GLU A 142 6.19 -13.12 -19.17
CA GLU A 142 5.60 -12.49 -20.37
C GLU A 142 5.75 -13.33 -21.64
N GLY A 143 6.74 -14.23 -21.70
CA GLY A 143 6.96 -15.12 -22.82
C GLY A 143 6.81 -16.58 -22.44
N ASN A 144 7.66 -17.44 -23.03
CA ASN A 144 7.73 -18.85 -22.69
C ASN A 144 8.50 -19.07 -21.38
N LEU A 145 8.07 -20.04 -20.60
CA LEU A 145 8.85 -20.56 -19.47
C LEU A 145 9.33 -21.96 -19.80
N THR A 146 10.64 -22.16 -19.77
CA THR A 146 11.24 -23.49 -19.93
C THR A 146 11.93 -23.87 -18.63
N ILE A 147 11.58 -25.06 -18.10
CA ILE A 147 12.15 -25.62 -16.88
C ILE A 147 13.02 -26.79 -17.27
N GLY A 148 14.32 -26.64 -17.00
CA GLY A 148 15.36 -27.57 -17.41
C GLY A 148 15.81 -27.39 -18.87
N VAL A 149 16.95 -28.00 -19.18
CA VAL A 149 17.48 -28.14 -20.55
C VAL A 149 17.88 -29.57 -20.78
N GLU A 150 17.71 -30.06 -22.01
CA GLU A 150 18.06 -31.43 -22.34
C GLU A 150 19.55 -31.68 -22.06
N GLY A 151 19.83 -32.79 -21.33
CA GLY A 151 21.20 -33.13 -20.89
C GLY A 151 21.80 -32.21 -19.84
N GLY A 152 21.01 -31.27 -19.29
CA GLY A 152 21.43 -30.37 -18.24
C GLY A 152 21.37 -30.98 -16.83
N GLU A 153 21.55 -30.12 -15.83
CA GLU A 153 21.44 -30.47 -14.42
C GLU A 153 20.01 -30.91 -14.08
N ALA A 154 19.89 -31.93 -13.20
CA ALA A 154 18.59 -32.38 -12.74
C ALA A 154 17.93 -31.35 -11.84
N ILE A 155 16.69 -30.98 -12.15
CA ILE A 155 15.81 -30.18 -11.31
C ILE A 155 14.90 -31.13 -10.54
N VAL A 156 14.90 -31.08 -9.22
CA VAL A 156 14.26 -32.08 -8.35
C VAL A 156 12.96 -31.62 -7.71
N ASN A 157 12.74 -30.29 -7.65
CA ASN A 157 11.48 -29.71 -7.20
C ASN A 157 11.23 -28.38 -7.90
N LEU A 158 10.00 -27.85 -7.78
CA LEU A 158 9.58 -26.59 -8.34
C LEU A 158 9.09 -25.61 -7.26
N ASP A 159 9.49 -25.81 -6.00
CA ASP A 159 8.99 -25.02 -4.87
C ASP A 159 9.25 -23.52 -5.04
N GLY A 160 10.37 -23.16 -5.69
CA GLY A 160 10.67 -21.78 -6.02
C GLY A 160 9.67 -21.11 -6.97
N LEU A 161 8.81 -21.86 -7.64
CA LEU A 161 7.79 -21.36 -8.55
C LEU A 161 6.39 -21.24 -7.92
N ALA A 162 6.25 -21.47 -6.61
CA ALA A 162 4.95 -21.47 -5.93
C ALA A 162 4.19 -20.13 -6.07
N GLY A 163 4.93 -19.03 -6.25
CA GLY A 163 4.35 -17.69 -6.50
C GLY A 163 3.99 -17.42 -7.97
N LEU A 164 4.29 -18.31 -8.91
CA LEU A 164 4.00 -18.12 -10.33
C LEU A 164 2.50 -18.26 -10.61
N VAL A 165 1.91 -17.20 -11.17
CA VAL A 165 0.46 -17.13 -11.45
C VAL A 165 0.15 -17.28 -12.94
N SER A 166 1.04 -16.75 -13.80
CA SER A 166 0.79 -16.72 -15.25
C SER A 166 2.07 -16.91 -16.07
N VAL A 167 1.97 -17.73 -17.10
CA VAL A 167 2.92 -17.77 -18.23
C VAL A 167 2.11 -17.37 -19.46
N ARG A 168 2.47 -16.24 -20.09
CA ARG A 168 1.63 -15.71 -21.17
C ARG A 168 1.68 -16.52 -22.46
N CYS A 169 2.72 -17.33 -22.63
CA CYS A 169 2.88 -18.24 -23.75
C CYS A 169 2.99 -19.70 -23.25
N ASP A 170 3.95 -20.46 -23.80
CA ASP A 170 4.12 -21.88 -23.49
C ASP A 170 4.91 -22.10 -22.19
N LEU A 171 4.47 -23.06 -21.39
CA LEU A 171 5.22 -23.63 -20.29
C LEU A 171 5.74 -25.03 -20.69
N THR A 172 7.04 -25.19 -20.70
CA THR A 172 7.69 -26.49 -21.02
C THR A 172 8.49 -26.94 -19.81
N VAL A 173 8.17 -28.14 -19.32
CA VAL A 173 8.96 -28.87 -18.33
C VAL A 173 9.69 -29.97 -19.09
N THR A 174 11.01 -29.89 -19.17
CA THR A 174 11.81 -30.85 -19.94
C THR A 174 12.10 -32.10 -19.14
N ASN A 175 12.65 -33.13 -19.79
CA ASN A 175 13.11 -34.36 -19.14
C ASN A 175 14.30 -34.20 -18.18
N ALA A 176 14.86 -32.99 -18.03
CA ALA A 176 15.79 -32.65 -16.95
C ALA A 176 15.10 -32.55 -15.58
N TYR A 177 13.77 -32.33 -15.55
CA TYR A 177 13.00 -32.40 -14.33
C TYR A 177 12.88 -33.85 -13.83
N ARG A 178 13.22 -34.06 -12.57
CA ARG A 178 13.24 -35.35 -11.88
C ARG A 178 12.41 -35.36 -10.60
N GLY A 179 11.62 -34.33 -10.38
CA GLY A 179 10.72 -34.26 -9.24
C GLY A 179 9.57 -35.25 -9.35
N GLU A 180 8.94 -35.52 -8.22
CA GLU A 180 7.84 -36.51 -8.13
C GLU A 180 6.51 -35.92 -8.58
N ASP A 181 6.37 -34.59 -8.48
CA ASP A 181 5.12 -33.85 -8.77
C ASP A 181 5.39 -32.45 -9.32
N LEU A 182 4.32 -31.72 -9.60
CA LEU A 182 4.34 -30.34 -10.06
C LEU A 182 3.75 -29.38 -8.99
N ALA A 183 3.84 -29.74 -7.71
CA ALA A 183 3.22 -28.97 -6.63
C ALA A 183 3.68 -27.50 -6.59
N GLY A 184 4.93 -27.23 -6.98
CA GLY A 184 5.44 -25.86 -7.10
C GLY A 184 4.74 -25.00 -8.17
N LEU A 185 3.92 -25.60 -9.04
CA LEU A 185 3.09 -24.89 -10.03
C LEU A 185 1.61 -24.80 -9.61
N ALA A 186 1.26 -25.15 -8.38
CA ALA A 186 -0.14 -25.12 -7.92
C ALA A 186 -0.77 -23.71 -7.96
N GLY A 187 0.05 -22.65 -7.92
CA GLY A 187 -0.38 -21.26 -8.07
C GLY A 187 -0.69 -20.85 -9.51
N LEU A 188 -0.25 -21.62 -10.50
CA LEU A 188 -0.40 -21.27 -11.91
C LEU A 188 -1.86 -21.32 -12.33
N ARG A 189 -2.36 -20.20 -12.85
CA ARG A 189 -3.77 -20.03 -13.29
C ARG A 189 -3.90 -19.91 -14.80
N ARG A 190 -2.83 -19.54 -15.50
CA ARG A 190 -2.85 -19.31 -16.93
C ARG A 190 -1.53 -19.70 -17.59
N CYS A 191 -1.62 -20.50 -18.63
CA CYS A 191 -0.60 -20.64 -19.66
C CYS A 191 -1.31 -20.93 -21.00
N GLU A 192 -0.65 -20.65 -22.13
CA GLU A 192 -1.21 -20.94 -23.44
C GLU A 192 -1.15 -22.46 -23.72
N SER A 193 -0.02 -23.08 -23.47
CA SER A 193 0.13 -24.53 -23.48
C SER A 193 1.06 -25.03 -22.36
N LEU A 194 0.86 -26.27 -21.94
CA LEU A 194 1.73 -26.98 -21.02
C LEU A 194 2.29 -28.22 -21.72
N ARG A 195 3.61 -28.34 -21.75
CA ARG A 195 4.33 -29.50 -22.27
C ARG A 195 5.21 -30.11 -21.19
N ILE A 196 5.11 -31.40 -21.00
CA ILE A 196 5.93 -32.17 -20.06
C ILE A 196 6.63 -33.24 -20.86
N GLY A 197 7.97 -33.26 -20.85
CA GLY A 197 8.83 -34.14 -21.59
C GLY A 197 9.33 -35.35 -20.80
#